data_4dcb24c6b44da78b7f2a133f30dc786d
#
_entry.id   4dcb24c6b44da78b7f2a133f30dc786d
#
_cell.length_a   1.000
_cell.length_b   1.000
_cell.length_c   1.000
_cell.angle_alpha   90.00
_cell.angle_beta   90.00
_cell.angle_gamma   90.00
#
_symmetry.space_group_name_H-M   'P 1'
#
loop_
_entity.id
_entity.type
_entity.pdbx_description
1 polymer ?
#
loop_
_entity_poly.entity_id
_entity_poly.type
_entity_poly.pdbx_seq_one_letter_code
_entity_poly.pdbx_strand_id
1 'polypeptide(L)'
;VSKVATNLDVRAELARLVRQWFPLPSAPCLRIRVGEARQELESGHAAWQAVVRDAFMNREVPGQLRTVESARRVHDVLEPGGLYALNTVASAGLRRIDEEFAALTSVFQDVVAIADPAVFSGRRFGNVVVAASDRRFDLPTVEREVRRLSLPARVMDRGTVSRRAASVRPLEDAAVPWPESAGSL
;
A
#
# COMPACT_ATOMS: atom_id res chain seq x y z
N VAL A 1 24.40 3.34 8.05
CA VAL A 1 23.45 3.59 6.95
C VAL A 1 22.44 4.59 7.46
N SER A 2 22.43 5.80 6.87
CA SER A 2 21.48 6.85 7.23
C SER A 2 20.08 6.44 6.75
N LYS A 3 19.15 6.21 7.66
CA LYS A 3 17.75 5.92 7.31
C LYS A 3 17.09 7.26 6.97
N VAL A 4 16.62 7.40 5.75
CA VAL A 4 15.82 8.55 5.29
C VAL A 4 14.39 8.07 5.06
N ALA A 5 13.43 8.75 5.65
CA ALA A 5 12.02 8.51 5.43
C ALA A 5 11.36 9.77 4.86
N THR A 6 10.44 9.60 3.92
CA THR A 6 9.56 10.66 3.45
C THR A 6 8.13 10.24 3.71
N ASN A 7 7.37 11.09 4.39
CA ASN A 7 5.93 10.91 4.62
C ASN A 7 5.17 11.92 3.78
N LEU A 8 4.08 11.49 3.19
CA LEU A 8 3.18 12.31 2.39
C LEU A 8 1.81 12.36 3.05
N ASP A 9 1.26 13.55 3.23
CA ASP A 9 -0.10 13.79 3.67
C ASP A 9 -0.71 14.92 2.85
N VAL A 10 -1.96 14.79 2.49
CA VAL A 10 -2.70 15.83 1.77
C VAL A 10 -3.05 17.02 2.67
N ARG A 11 -2.99 16.85 3.99
CA ARG A 11 -3.40 17.85 4.98
C ARG A 11 -2.20 18.53 5.62
N ALA A 12 -1.93 19.77 5.20
CA ALA A 12 -0.85 20.61 5.78
C ALA A 12 -0.97 20.77 7.30
N GLU A 13 -2.20 20.90 7.80
CA GLU A 13 -2.47 21.05 9.24
C GLU A 13 -2.02 19.82 10.03
N LEU A 14 -2.29 18.60 9.54
CA LEU A 14 -1.85 17.38 10.18
C LEU A 14 -0.31 17.27 10.21
N ALA A 15 0.34 17.59 9.11
CA ALA A 15 1.81 17.61 9.05
C ALA A 15 2.43 18.56 10.08
N ARG A 16 1.82 19.73 10.30
CA ARG A 16 2.23 20.70 11.33
C ARG A 16 2.00 20.16 12.74
N LEU A 17 0.81 19.64 13.03
CA LEU A 17 0.44 19.12 14.35
C LEU A 17 1.30 17.92 14.77
N VAL A 18 1.57 17.00 13.87
CA VAL A 18 2.41 15.82 14.13
C VAL A 18 3.82 16.26 14.56
N ARG A 19 4.42 17.25 13.90
CA ARG A 19 5.72 17.79 14.31
C ARG A 19 5.66 18.55 15.65
N GLN A 20 4.54 19.14 15.96
CA GLN A 20 4.34 19.85 17.22
C GLN A 20 4.16 18.89 18.41
N TRP A 21 3.45 17.79 18.21
CA TRP A 21 3.07 16.87 19.29
C TRP A 21 4.09 15.76 19.53
N PHE A 22 4.89 15.41 18.51
CA PHE A 22 5.84 14.32 18.61
C PHE A 22 7.27 14.79 18.36
N PRO A 23 8.26 14.28 19.12
CA PRO A 23 9.68 14.58 18.92
C PRO A 23 10.23 13.86 17.70
N LEU A 24 9.74 14.22 16.52
CA LEU A 24 10.14 13.59 15.26
C LEU A 24 11.50 14.12 14.80
N PRO A 25 12.35 13.26 14.22
CA PRO A 25 13.60 13.69 13.63
C PRO A 25 13.36 14.69 12.49
N SER A 26 14.33 15.56 12.28
CA SER A 26 14.36 16.50 11.14
C SER A 26 15.01 15.89 9.91
N ALA A 27 14.94 16.60 8.78
CA ALA A 27 15.71 16.25 7.60
C ALA A 27 17.23 16.18 7.93
N PRO A 28 17.99 15.23 7.34
CA PRO A 28 17.58 14.33 6.28
C PRO A 28 16.87 13.06 6.76
N CYS A 29 16.83 12.77 8.08
CA CYS A 29 16.30 11.51 8.60
C CYS A 29 14.81 11.34 8.35
N LEU A 30 14.02 12.42 8.48
CA LEU A 30 12.58 12.41 8.18
C LEU A 30 12.18 13.69 7.45
N ARG A 31 11.56 13.53 6.30
CA ARG A 31 10.89 14.60 5.56
C ARG A 31 9.39 14.36 5.60
N ILE A 32 8.61 15.37 5.97
CA ILE A 32 7.15 15.36 5.85
C ILE A 32 6.81 16.35 4.73
N ARG A 33 6.16 15.88 3.70
CA ARG A 33 5.72 16.67 2.55
C ARG A 33 4.20 16.72 2.53
N VAL A 34 3.66 17.81 2.06
CA VAL A 34 2.23 17.99 1.83
C VAL A 34 2.00 17.92 0.33
N GLY A 35 1.14 17.02 -0.10
CA GLY A 35 0.86 16.83 -1.53
C GLY A 35 -0.09 15.67 -1.76
N GLU A 36 -0.60 15.57 -2.97
CA GLU A 36 -1.38 14.42 -3.41
C GLU A 36 -0.43 13.26 -3.72
N ALA A 37 -0.70 12.10 -3.09
CA ALA A 37 0.23 10.97 -3.08
C ALA A 37 0.57 10.43 -4.49
N ARG A 38 -0.41 10.39 -5.39
CA ARG A 38 -0.18 9.92 -6.76
C ARG A 38 0.67 10.91 -7.55
N GLN A 39 0.43 12.21 -7.44
CA GLN A 39 1.22 13.25 -8.12
C GLN A 39 2.67 13.26 -7.64
N GLU A 40 2.89 13.14 -6.32
CA GLU A 40 4.23 13.05 -5.75
C GLU A 40 4.96 11.77 -6.18
N LEU A 41 4.23 10.67 -6.30
CA LEU A 41 4.77 9.41 -6.81
C LEU A 41 5.19 9.54 -8.29
N GLU A 42 4.37 10.19 -9.14
CA GLU A 42 4.67 10.42 -10.56
C GLU A 42 5.91 11.31 -10.76
N SER A 43 6.09 12.31 -9.92
CA SER A 43 7.23 13.23 -9.98
C SER A 43 8.51 12.68 -9.35
N GLY A 44 8.41 11.62 -8.54
CA GLY A 44 9.52 11.06 -7.78
C GLY A 44 10.52 10.31 -8.67
N HIS A 45 11.83 10.49 -8.39
CA HIS A 45 12.93 9.78 -9.07
C HIS A 45 13.85 9.06 -8.09
N ALA A 46 13.46 9.00 -6.81
CA ALA A 46 14.26 8.37 -5.78
C ALA A 46 14.13 6.84 -5.84
N ALA A 47 15.22 6.14 -5.55
CA ALA A 47 15.20 4.70 -5.30
C ALA A 47 14.99 4.45 -3.80
N TRP A 48 13.90 3.78 -3.45
CA TRP A 48 13.51 3.49 -2.07
C TRP A 48 13.66 2.00 -1.76
N GLN A 49 14.14 1.67 -0.56
CA GLN A 49 14.13 0.29 -0.07
C GLN A 49 12.72 -0.21 0.24
N ALA A 50 11.86 0.72 0.63
CA ALA A 50 10.45 0.40 0.88
C ALA A 50 9.54 1.60 0.60
N VAL A 51 8.38 1.32 0.07
CA VAL A 51 7.24 2.24 -0.04
C VAL A 51 6.11 1.68 0.81
N VAL A 52 5.51 2.51 1.66
CA VAL A 52 4.35 2.14 2.47
C VAL A 52 3.17 3.01 2.07
N ARG A 53 2.06 2.37 1.69
CA ARG A 53 0.80 3.05 1.41
C ARG A 53 -0.22 2.77 2.52
N ASP A 54 -0.50 3.78 3.32
CA ASP A 54 -1.57 3.79 4.33
C ASP A 54 -2.42 5.06 4.14
N ALA A 55 -3.02 5.16 2.95
CA ALA A 55 -3.75 6.34 2.50
C ALA A 55 -5.23 6.03 2.40
N PHE A 56 -6.04 6.73 3.19
CA PHE A 56 -7.48 6.56 3.25
C PHE A 56 -8.21 7.91 3.08
N MET A 57 -9.29 7.86 2.32
CA MET A 57 -10.27 8.92 2.22
C MET A 57 -11.66 8.31 2.49
N ASN A 58 -12.38 8.82 3.49
CA ASN A 58 -13.70 8.29 3.88
C ASN A 58 -13.71 6.76 4.10
N ARG A 59 -12.69 6.21 4.75
CA ARG A 59 -12.47 4.77 5.02
C ARG A 59 -12.18 3.91 3.80
N GLU A 60 -11.93 4.50 2.66
CA GLU A 60 -11.56 3.79 1.43
C GLU A 60 -10.21 4.28 0.92
N VAL A 61 -9.46 3.40 0.29
CA VAL A 61 -8.25 3.78 -0.43
C VAL A 61 -8.67 4.50 -1.72
N PRO A 62 -8.13 5.69 -2.02
CA PRO A 62 -8.40 6.39 -3.27
C PRO A 62 -8.12 5.52 -4.49
N GLY A 63 -9.04 5.55 -5.46
CA GLY A 63 -8.96 4.67 -6.63
C GLY A 63 -7.64 4.79 -7.39
N GLN A 64 -7.15 6.02 -7.58
CA GLN A 64 -5.89 6.32 -8.28
C GLN A 64 -4.63 5.72 -7.62
N LEU A 65 -4.72 5.27 -6.37
CA LEU A 65 -3.63 4.57 -5.67
C LEU A 65 -3.76 3.04 -5.73
N ARG A 66 -4.77 2.51 -6.40
CA ARG A 66 -5.09 1.07 -6.50
C ARG A 66 -4.94 0.52 -7.91
N THR A 67 -4.58 1.35 -8.88
CA THR A 67 -4.47 0.98 -10.29
C THR A 67 -3.16 0.25 -10.60
N VAL A 68 -3.14 -0.43 -11.75
CA VAL A 68 -1.92 -1.08 -12.28
C VAL A 68 -0.83 -0.04 -12.50
N GLU A 69 -1.19 1.15 -13.01
CA GLU A 69 -0.26 2.25 -13.27
C GLU A 69 0.36 2.74 -11.97
N SER A 70 -0.44 2.87 -10.91
CA SER A 70 0.08 3.20 -9.57
C SER A 70 1.07 2.14 -9.08
N ALA A 71 0.73 0.86 -9.23
CA ALA A 71 1.61 -0.24 -8.84
C ALA A 71 2.92 -0.23 -9.63
N ARG A 72 2.87 -0.01 -10.95
CA ARG A 72 4.06 0.14 -11.80
C ARG A 72 4.93 1.30 -11.35
N ARG A 73 4.30 2.44 -11.06
CA ARG A 73 5.04 3.61 -10.63
C ARG A 73 5.71 3.41 -9.28
N VAL A 74 5.07 2.70 -8.33
CA VAL A 74 5.73 2.29 -7.08
C VAL A 74 6.92 1.39 -7.37
N HIS A 75 6.75 0.41 -8.26
CA HIS A 75 7.83 -0.49 -8.66
C HIS A 75 9.03 0.27 -9.24
N ASP A 76 8.79 1.27 -10.10
CA ASP A 76 9.84 2.08 -10.74
C ASP A 76 10.68 2.90 -9.74
N VAL A 77 10.09 3.31 -8.60
CA VAL A 77 10.80 4.06 -7.56
C VAL A 77 11.37 3.19 -6.44
N LEU A 78 11.17 1.87 -6.52
CA LEU A 78 11.80 0.92 -5.59
C LEU A 78 13.20 0.51 -6.09
N GLU A 79 14.10 0.29 -5.15
CA GLU A 79 15.35 -0.43 -5.41
C GLU A 79 15.05 -1.87 -5.85
N PRO A 80 15.94 -2.53 -6.60
CA PRO A 80 15.77 -3.95 -6.96
C PRO A 80 15.51 -4.82 -5.72
N GLY A 81 14.37 -5.50 -5.70
CA GLY A 81 13.92 -6.30 -4.57
C GLY A 81 13.42 -5.48 -3.37
N GLY A 82 13.12 -4.21 -3.56
CA GLY A 82 12.50 -3.35 -2.57
C GLY A 82 11.08 -3.82 -2.19
N LEU A 83 10.56 -3.31 -1.08
CA LEU A 83 9.28 -3.69 -0.52
C LEU A 83 8.20 -2.65 -0.82
N TYR A 84 7.08 -3.07 -1.37
CA TYR A 84 5.84 -2.31 -1.34
C TYR A 84 4.91 -2.92 -0.29
N ALA A 85 4.64 -2.21 0.79
CA ALA A 85 3.68 -2.58 1.81
C ALA A 85 2.47 -1.66 1.74
N LEU A 86 1.27 -2.21 1.77
CA LEU A 86 0.06 -1.41 1.70
C LEU A 86 -1.01 -1.92 2.64
N ASN A 87 -1.77 -0.97 3.19
CA ASN A 87 -2.99 -1.25 3.93
C ASN A 87 -4.19 -0.98 3.04
N THR A 88 -5.09 -1.94 2.96
CA THR A 88 -6.36 -1.82 2.24
C THR A 88 -7.50 -2.38 3.08
N VAL A 89 -8.74 -2.16 2.65
CA VAL A 89 -9.93 -2.54 3.41
C VAL A 89 -10.74 -3.56 2.62
N ALA A 90 -11.03 -4.68 3.28
CA ALA A 90 -12.01 -5.65 2.80
C ALA A 90 -13.41 -5.16 3.10
N SER A 91 -14.20 -4.96 2.07
CA SER A 91 -15.66 -4.82 2.14
C SER A 91 -16.36 -6.12 1.79
N ALA A 92 -17.68 -6.16 1.94
CA ALA A 92 -18.47 -7.32 1.54
C ALA A 92 -18.17 -7.72 0.08
N GLY A 93 -17.91 -9.02 -0.14
CA GLY A 93 -17.66 -9.58 -1.47
C GLY A 93 -16.20 -9.61 -1.91
N LEU A 94 -15.25 -8.98 -1.20
CA LEU A 94 -13.81 -9.03 -1.40
C LEU A 94 -13.30 -8.59 -2.80
N ARG A 95 -14.17 -8.21 -3.72
CA ARG A 95 -13.82 -7.89 -5.11
C ARG A 95 -12.75 -6.80 -5.21
N ARG A 96 -12.84 -5.76 -4.37
CA ARG A 96 -11.86 -4.66 -4.38
C ARG A 96 -10.45 -5.13 -4.02
N ILE A 97 -10.34 -6.10 -3.10
CA ILE A 97 -9.05 -6.71 -2.75
C ILE A 97 -8.54 -7.56 -3.90
N ASP A 98 -9.42 -8.31 -4.57
CA ASP A 98 -9.02 -9.15 -5.70
C ASP A 98 -8.56 -8.30 -6.89
N GLU A 99 -9.20 -7.14 -7.15
CA GLU A 99 -8.77 -6.15 -8.14
C GLU A 99 -7.37 -5.59 -7.78
N GLU A 100 -7.11 -5.33 -6.50
CA GLU A 100 -5.82 -4.86 -6.04
C GLU A 100 -4.75 -5.96 -6.11
N PHE A 101 -5.09 -7.20 -5.77
CA PHE A 101 -4.20 -8.35 -6.02
C PHE A 101 -3.88 -8.50 -7.51
N ALA A 102 -4.86 -8.32 -8.39
CA ALA A 102 -4.65 -8.39 -9.84
C ALA A 102 -3.69 -7.28 -10.32
N ALA A 103 -3.83 -6.06 -9.82
CA ALA A 103 -2.91 -4.96 -10.12
C ALA A 103 -1.49 -5.27 -9.64
N LEU A 104 -1.33 -5.73 -8.39
CA LEU A 104 -0.02 -6.02 -7.81
C LEU A 104 0.66 -7.22 -8.47
N THR A 105 -0.05 -8.31 -8.70
CA THR A 105 0.52 -9.52 -9.32
C THR A 105 0.87 -9.35 -10.79
N SER A 106 0.32 -8.33 -11.47
CA SER A 106 0.73 -7.97 -12.83
C SER A 106 2.06 -7.23 -12.89
N VAL A 107 2.57 -6.75 -11.74
CA VAL A 107 3.79 -5.92 -11.65
C VAL A 107 4.87 -6.62 -10.83
N PHE A 108 4.54 -7.17 -9.66
CA PHE A 108 5.50 -7.76 -8.73
C PHE A 108 5.52 -9.29 -8.81
N GLN A 109 6.70 -9.88 -8.61
CA GLN A 109 6.89 -11.33 -8.68
C GLN A 109 6.34 -12.08 -7.47
N ASP A 110 6.31 -11.46 -6.29
CA ASP A 110 5.80 -12.06 -5.06
C ASP A 110 4.86 -11.11 -4.34
N VAL A 111 3.63 -11.57 -4.10
CA VAL A 111 2.57 -10.82 -3.40
C VAL A 111 1.95 -11.73 -2.35
N VAL A 112 1.94 -11.25 -1.11
CA VAL A 112 1.34 -11.94 0.04
C VAL A 112 0.41 -10.99 0.78
N ALA A 113 -0.56 -11.52 1.52
CA ALA A 113 -1.47 -10.70 2.30
C ALA A 113 -1.62 -11.23 3.73
N ILE A 114 -1.89 -10.32 4.67
CA ILE A 114 -2.06 -10.62 6.09
C ILE A 114 -3.36 -9.98 6.55
N ALA A 115 -4.27 -10.75 7.13
CA ALA A 115 -5.49 -10.26 7.74
C ALA A 115 -6.06 -11.28 8.74
N ASP A 116 -7.11 -10.84 9.46
CA ASP A 116 -7.95 -11.75 10.21
C ASP A 116 -8.63 -12.77 9.26
N PRO A 117 -8.66 -14.07 9.60
CA PRO A 117 -9.32 -15.09 8.80
C PRO A 117 -10.80 -14.79 8.46
N ALA A 118 -11.52 -14.09 9.35
CA ALA A 118 -12.88 -13.67 9.10
C ALA A 118 -13.00 -12.58 8.03
N VAL A 119 -11.96 -11.74 7.90
CA VAL A 119 -11.84 -10.74 6.82
C VAL A 119 -11.58 -11.42 5.49
N PHE A 120 -10.62 -12.35 5.44
CA PHE A 120 -10.33 -13.12 4.22
C PHE A 120 -11.49 -13.98 3.71
N SER A 121 -12.39 -14.39 4.58
CA SER A 121 -13.60 -15.14 4.22
C SER A 121 -14.80 -14.24 3.89
N GLY A 122 -14.65 -12.90 3.92
CA GLY A 122 -15.73 -11.96 3.67
C GLY A 122 -16.80 -11.87 4.76
N ARG A 123 -16.57 -12.55 5.89
CA ARG A 123 -17.53 -12.56 7.02
C ARG A 123 -17.43 -11.32 7.90
N ARG A 124 -16.33 -10.58 7.79
CA ARG A 124 -16.08 -9.36 8.55
C ARG A 124 -15.41 -8.31 7.70
N PHE A 125 -15.83 -7.07 7.87
CA PHE A 125 -15.10 -5.91 7.40
C PHE A 125 -13.78 -5.75 8.20
N GLY A 126 -12.71 -5.39 7.54
CA GLY A 126 -11.44 -5.16 8.21
C GLY A 126 -10.29 -4.85 7.27
N ASN A 127 -9.16 -4.53 7.86
CA ASN A 127 -7.94 -4.22 7.14
C ASN A 127 -7.27 -5.49 6.61
N VAL A 128 -6.65 -5.34 5.46
CA VAL A 128 -5.74 -6.32 4.86
C VAL A 128 -4.43 -5.61 4.59
N VAL A 129 -3.35 -6.10 5.16
CA VAL A 129 -2.00 -5.65 4.83
C VAL A 129 -1.49 -6.53 3.69
N VAL A 130 -1.04 -5.91 2.62
CA VAL A 130 -0.46 -6.61 1.47
C VAL A 130 1.01 -6.22 1.35
N ALA A 131 1.86 -7.18 1.06
CA ALA A 131 3.26 -6.97 0.76
C ALA A 131 3.57 -7.49 -0.64
N ALA A 132 4.26 -6.68 -1.43
CA ALA A 132 4.66 -7.00 -2.80
C ALA A 132 6.15 -6.70 -3.00
N SER A 133 6.87 -7.55 -3.74
CA SER A 133 8.29 -7.40 -4.05
C SER A 133 8.65 -8.29 -5.24
N ASP A 134 9.75 -7.98 -5.91
CA ASP A 134 10.37 -8.92 -6.86
C ASP A 134 11.25 -9.95 -6.16
N ARG A 135 11.57 -9.71 -4.89
CA ARG A 135 12.24 -10.69 -4.04
C ARG A 135 11.22 -11.56 -3.33
N ARG A 136 11.42 -12.86 -3.34
CA ARG A 136 10.54 -13.81 -2.63
C ARG A 136 10.56 -13.59 -1.13
N PHE A 137 9.39 -13.59 -0.53
CA PHE A 137 9.23 -13.58 0.92
C PHE A 137 9.53 -14.96 1.50
N ASP A 138 10.24 -14.99 2.62
CA ASP A 138 10.39 -16.19 3.46
C ASP A 138 9.08 -16.41 4.25
N LEU A 139 8.14 -17.12 3.61
CA LEU A 139 6.81 -17.37 4.19
C LEU A 139 6.86 -18.02 5.57
N PRO A 140 7.72 -19.05 5.84
CA PRO A 140 7.84 -19.62 7.19
C PRO A 140 8.18 -18.59 8.25
N THR A 141 9.08 -17.66 7.94
CA THR A 141 9.43 -16.57 8.85
C THR A 141 8.27 -15.57 9.00
N VAL A 142 7.64 -15.15 7.92
CA VAL A 142 6.47 -14.23 7.98
C VAL A 142 5.35 -14.85 8.81
N GLU A 143 5.00 -16.11 8.58
CA GLU A 143 3.96 -16.81 9.34
C GLU A 143 4.31 -16.95 10.82
N ARG A 144 5.58 -17.20 11.15
CA ARG A 144 6.03 -17.26 12.54
C ARG A 144 5.84 -15.92 13.25
N GLU A 145 6.19 -14.80 12.59
CA GLU A 145 6.03 -13.47 13.16
C GLU A 145 4.54 -13.08 13.26
N VAL A 146 3.73 -13.41 12.26
CA VAL A 146 2.28 -13.17 12.31
C VAL A 146 1.60 -13.92 13.45
N ARG A 147 2.04 -15.17 13.75
CA ARG A 147 1.52 -15.92 14.90
C ARG A 147 1.86 -15.32 16.26
N ARG A 148 2.84 -14.42 16.33
CA ARG A 148 3.21 -13.70 17.58
C ARG A 148 2.35 -12.47 17.84
N LEU A 149 1.55 -12.05 16.85
CA LEU A 149 0.63 -10.91 17.02
C LEU A 149 -0.45 -11.29 18.05
N SER A 150 -0.83 -10.34 18.87
CA SER A 150 -1.91 -10.50 19.86
C SER A 150 -3.30 -10.56 19.25
N LEU A 151 -3.43 -10.25 17.96
CA LEU A 151 -4.68 -10.29 17.21
C LEU A 151 -4.69 -11.51 16.28
N PRO A 152 -5.86 -12.12 16.02
CA PRO A 152 -5.97 -13.20 15.06
C PRO A 152 -5.57 -12.69 13.67
N ALA A 153 -4.49 -13.22 13.14
CA ALA A 153 -4.01 -12.89 11.81
C ALA A 153 -3.49 -14.15 11.11
N ARG A 154 -3.62 -14.18 9.80
CA ARG A 154 -3.15 -15.27 8.96
C ARG A 154 -2.50 -14.70 7.70
N VAL A 155 -1.49 -15.41 7.20
CA VAL A 155 -0.86 -15.11 5.91
C VAL A 155 -1.64 -15.82 4.81
N MET A 156 -1.96 -15.08 3.76
CA MET A 156 -2.40 -15.61 2.47
C MET A 156 -1.18 -15.64 1.56
N ASP A 157 -0.80 -16.83 1.14
CA ASP A 157 0.38 -17.08 0.32
C ASP A 157 0.19 -16.58 -1.13
N ARG A 158 1.31 -16.45 -1.85
CA ARG A 158 1.34 -16.04 -3.25
C ARG A 158 0.40 -16.87 -4.13
N GLY A 159 0.37 -18.19 -3.97
CA GLY A 159 -0.47 -19.05 -4.79
C GLY A 159 -1.95 -18.75 -4.62
N THR A 160 -2.38 -18.47 -3.40
CA THR A 160 -3.76 -18.09 -3.11
C THR A 160 -4.07 -16.68 -3.60
N VAL A 161 -3.15 -15.72 -3.40
CA VAL A 161 -3.27 -14.35 -3.95
C VAL A 161 -3.41 -14.40 -5.47
N SER A 162 -2.54 -15.14 -6.18
CA SER A 162 -2.57 -15.25 -7.65
C SER A 162 -3.87 -15.89 -8.15
N ARG A 163 -4.41 -16.92 -7.48
CA ARG A 163 -5.70 -17.51 -7.86
C ARG A 163 -6.84 -16.51 -7.74
N ARG A 164 -6.85 -15.69 -6.71
CA ARG A 164 -7.85 -14.64 -6.51
C ARG A 164 -7.70 -13.53 -7.55
N ALA A 165 -6.49 -13.07 -7.79
CA ALA A 165 -6.15 -12.09 -8.81
C ALA A 165 -6.65 -12.51 -10.21
N ALA A 166 -6.47 -13.77 -10.57
CA ALA A 166 -6.89 -14.30 -11.86
C ALA A 166 -8.41 -14.30 -12.10
N SER A 167 -9.22 -14.13 -11.06
CA SER A 167 -10.70 -14.13 -11.15
C SER A 167 -11.29 -12.78 -11.55
N VAL A 168 -10.50 -11.71 -11.58
CA VAL A 168 -10.96 -10.35 -11.84
C VAL A 168 -9.98 -9.60 -12.74
N ARG A 169 -10.46 -8.50 -13.34
CA ARG A 169 -9.58 -7.54 -14.02
C ARG A 169 -9.00 -6.56 -13.01
N PRO A 170 -7.73 -6.18 -13.14
CA PRO A 170 -7.16 -5.12 -12.32
C PRO A 170 -7.83 -3.77 -12.62
N LEU A 171 -7.79 -2.87 -11.66
CA LEU A 171 -8.22 -1.49 -11.87
C LEU A 171 -7.15 -0.74 -12.67
N GLU A 172 -7.58 0.03 -13.66
CA GLU A 172 -6.71 0.87 -14.49
C GLU A 172 -7.09 2.35 -14.31
N ASP A 173 -6.15 3.26 -14.55
CA ASP A 173 -6.36 4.71 -14.42
C ASP A 173 -7.53 5.21 -15.25
N ALA A 174 -7.75 4.64 -16.45
CA ALA A 174 -8.86 4.99 -17.32
C ALA A 174 -10.26 4.73 -16.70
N ALA A 175 -10.34 3.85 -15.70
CA ALA A 175 -11.58 3.52 -15.01
C ALA A 175 -11.80 4.33 -13.71
N VAL A 176 -10.85 5.20 -13.35
CA VAL A 176 -10.89 5.98 -12.12
C VAL A 176 -10.96 7.46 -12.43
N PRO A 177 -11.97 8.20 -11.91
CA PRO A 177 -11.96 9.63 -12.03
C PRO A 177 -10.72 10.21 -11.32
N TRP A 178 -9.89 10.91 -12.10
CA TRP A 178 -8.77 11.65 -11.54
C TRP A 178 -9.32 12.81 -10.70
N PRO A 179 -8.85 13.05 -9.48
CA PRO A 179 -9.25 14.25 -8.76
C PRO A 179 -8.85 15.45 -9.62
N GLU A 180 -9.84 16.21 -10.07
CA GLU A 180 -9.57 17.49 -10.71
C GLU A 180 -8.65 18.26 -9.77
N SER A 181 -7.57 18.80 -10.33
CA SER A 181 -6.62 19.63 -9.59
C SER A 181 -7.45 20.60 -8.76
N ALA A 182 -7.40 20.49 -7.44
CA ALA A 182 -8.06 21.44 -6.57
C ALA A 182 -7.54 22.81 -6.99
N GLY A 183 -8.37 23.51 -7.77
CA GLY A 183 -8.05 24.81 -8.29
C GLY A 183 -7.65 25.68 -7.13
N SER A 184 -6.56 26.38 -7.29
CA SER A 184 -6.07 27.43 -6.42
C SER A 184 -7.23 28.23 -5.83
N LEU A 185 -7.49 28.07 -4.54
CA LEU A 185 -8.22 29.04 -3.74
C LEU A 185 -7.22 29.82 -2.91
#